data_b14aa4c0be83a950e8084bfdc04360b5
#
_entry.id   b14aa4c0be83a950e8084bfdc04360b5
#
_cell.length_a   1.000
_cell.length_b   1.000
_cell.length_c   1.000
_cell.angle_alpha   90.00
_cell.angle_beta   90.00
_cell.angle_gamma   90.00
#
_symmetry.space_group_name_H-M   'P 1'
#
loop_
_entity.id
_entity.type
_entity.pdbx_description
1 polymer ?
#
loop_
_entity_poly.entity_id
_entity_poly.type
_entity_poly.pdbx_seq_one_letter_code
_entity_poly.pdbx_strand_id
1 'polypeptide(L)' 'MRTVVVTAIGSFSADIVIKKCRENGIRIIGCDVYPGEWIADAGNVDAFYQVPYASDTDHYIETMLSICRKE' A
#
# COMPACT_ATOMS: atom_id res chain seq x y z
N MET A 1 -11.56 3.98 13.70
CA MET A 1 -11.15 3.01 12.68
C MET A 1 -9.64 3.02 12.52
N ARG A 2 -9.03 1.86 12.48
CA ARG A 2 -7.60 1.76 12.20
C ARG A 2 -7.33 1.85 10.70
N THR A 3 -6.23 2.50 10.35
CA THR A 3 -5.76 2.59 8.97
C THR A 3 -4.30 2.12 8.94
N VAL A 4 -3.98 1.23 8.01
CA VAL A 4 -2.60 0.76 7.81
C VAL A 4 -2.15 1.05 6.39
N VAL A 5 -0.85 1.30 6.23
CA VAL A 5 -0.22 1.43 4.93
C VAL A 5 0.58 0.17 4.67
N VAL A 6 0.28 -0.52 3.58
CA VAL A 6 0.98 -1.75 3.19
C VAL A 6 1.78 -1.47 1.93
N THR A 7 3.09 -1.67 1.98
CA THR A 7 3.98 -1.47 0.85
C THR A 7 4.18 -2.77 0.07
N ALA A 8 4.58 -2.66 -1.19
CA ALA A 8 4.85 -3.81 -2.05
C ALA A 8 3.67 -4.80 -2.07
N ILE A 9 2.47 -4.31 -2.32
CA ILE A 9 1.25 -5.13 -2.24
C ILE A 9 1.19 -6.24 -3.30
N GLY A 10 2.07 -6.23 -4.29
CA GLY A 10 2.19 -7.32 -5.25
C GLY A 10 2.89 -8.56 -4.72
N SER A 11 3.38 -8.54 -3.48
CA SER A 11 4.08 -9.68 -2.89
C SER A 11 3.12 -10.64 -2.18
N PHE A 12 3.56 -11.89 -1.99
CA PHE A 12 2.79 -12.89 -1.24
C PHE A 12 2.57 -12.50 0.22
N SER A 13 3.59 -11.90 0.84
CA SER A 13 3.49 -11.47 2.24
C SER A 13 2.42 -10.40 2.41
N ALA A 14 2.34 -9.49 1.48
CA ALA A 14 1.32 -8.44 1.51
C ALA A 14 -0.08 -9.02 1.35
N ASP A 15 -0.26 -10.03 0.51
CA ASP A 15 -1.56 -10.68 0.31
C ASP A 15 -2.12 -11.19 1.64
N ILE A 16 -1.29 -11.86 2.43
CA ILE A 16 -1.69 -12.40 3.74
C ILE A 16 -2.08 -11.26 4.69
N VAL A 17 -1.29 -10.19 4.73
CA VAL A 17 -1.55 -9.03 5.59
C VAL A 17 -2.86 -8.36 5.20
N ILE A 18 -3.10 -8.16 3.91
CA ILE A 18 -4.32 -7.55 3.39
C ILE A 18 -5.55 -8.35 3.80
N LYS A 19 -5.51 -9.66 3.64
CA LYS A 19 -6.61 -10.54 4.03
C LYS A 19 -6.92 -10.43 5.52
N LYS A 20 -5.88 -10.45 6.36
CA LYS A 20 -6.04 -10.31 7.81
C LYS A 20 -6.63 -8.95 8.18
N CYS A 21 -6.17 -7.90 7.56
CA CYS A 21 -6.71 -6.56 7.83
C CYS A 21 -8.18 -6.46 7.46
N ARG A 22 -8.57 -7.02 6.32
CA ARG A 22 -9.98 -7.01 5.92
C ARG A 22 -10.86 -7.80 6.86
N GLU A 23 -10.40 -8.95 7.33
CA GLU A 23 -11.13 -9.74 8.33
C GLU A 23 -11.37 -8.98 9.61
N ASN A 24 -10.49 -8.05 9.97
CA ASN A 24 -10.57 -7.26 11.20
C ASN A 24 -11.14 -5.85 11.00
N GLY A 25 -11.66 -5.56 9.82
CA GLY A 25 -12.27 -4.26 9.54
C GLY A 25 -11.30 -3.09 9.53
N ILE A 26 -10.03 -3.33 9.20
CA ILE A 26 -8.99 -2.31 9.16
C ILE A 26 -8.96 -1.68 7.75
N ARG A 27 -8.90 -0.34 7.69
CA ARG A 27 -8.77 0.38 6.44
C ARG A 27 -7.35 0.21 5.90
N ILE A 28 -7.20 -0.14 4.62
CA ILE A 28 -5.92 -0.49 4.01
C ILE A 28 -5.56 0.49 2.90
N ILE A 29 -4.37 1.06 3.01
CA ILE A 29 -3.77 1.88 1.97
C ILE A 29 -2.64 1.07 1.34
N GLY A 30 -2.81 0.67 0.08
CA GLY A 30 -1.82 -0.14 -0.61
C GLY A 30 -0.86 0.69 -1.44
N CYS A 31 0.40 0.33 -1.45
CA CYS A 31 1.45 1.02 -2.22
C CYS A 31 2.30 0.02 -2.98
N ASP A 32 2.67 0.36 -4.21
CA ASP A 32 3.62 -0.42 -4.99
C ASP A 32 4.28 0.49 -6.02
N VAL A 33 5.41 0.04 -6.57
CA VAL A 33 6.11 0.76 -7.64
C VAL A 33 5.43 0.55 -8.99
N TYR A 34 4.68 -0.52 -9.16
CA TYR A 34 3.95 -0.83 -10.40
C TYR A 34 2.56 -0.22 -10.40
N PRO A 35 1.98 0.04 -11.60
CA PRO A 35 0.61 0.52 -11.69
C PRO A 35 -0.38 -0.47 -11.07
N GLY A 36 -1.44 0.03 -10.47
CA GLY A 36 -2.46 -0.80 -9.83
C GLY A 36 -3.08 -1.85 -10.75
N GLU A 37 -3.19 -1.55 -12.03
CA GLU A 37 -3.74 -2.46 -13.05
C GLU A 37 -2.91 -3.73 -13.24
N TRP A 38 -1.64 -3.71 -12.79
CA TRP A 38 -0.73 -4.87 -12.87
C TRP A 38 -0.72 -5.69 -11.59
N ILE A 39 -1.46 -5.27 -10.57
CA ILE A 39 -1.41 -5.86 -9.23
C ILE A 39 -2.78 -6.41 -8.86
N ALA A 40 -2.84 -7.73 -8.64
CA ALA A 40 -4.10 -8.39 -8.33
C ALA A 40 -4.75 -7.86 -7.04
N ASP A 41 -3.95 -7.53 -6.03
CA ASP A 41 -4.45 -7.06 -4.75
C ASP A 41 -4.82 -5.58 -4.71
N ALA A 42 -4.59 -4.83 -5.80
CA ALA A 42 -4.96 -3.42 -5.84
C ALA A 42 -6.47 -3.21 -5.61
N GLY A 43 -7.29 -4.15 -6.04
CA GLY A 43 -8.73 -4.12 -5.80
C GLY A 43 -9.16 -4.49 -4.39
N ASN A 44 -8.24 -5.02 -3.59
CA ASN A 44 -8.51 -5.48 -2.22
C ASN A 44 -8.10 -4.46 -1.15
N VAL A 45 -7.61 -3.29 -1.56
CA VAL A 45 -7.26 -2.21 -0.64
C VAL A 45 -8.25 -1.06 -0.79
N ASP A 46 -8.36 -0.23 0.22
CA ASP A 46 -9.32 0.89 0.20
C ASP A 46 -8.83 2.06 -0.65
N ALA A 47 -7.51 2.25 -0.72
CA ALA A 47 -6.89 3.21 -1.62
C ALA A 47 -5.54 2.67 -2.08
N PHE A 48 -5.16 3.01 -3.31
CA PHE A 48 -3.90 2.55 -3.88
C PHE A 48 -3.06 3.75 -4.35
N TYR A 49 -1.76 3.70 -4.06
CA TYR A 49 -0.80 4.69 -4.53
C TYR A 49 0.37 4.01 -5.22
N GLN A 50 0.68 4.48 -6.42
CA GLN A 50 1.91 4.10 -7.09
C GLN A 50 3.03 4.97 -6.52
N VAL A 51 4.11 4.36 -6.06
CA VAL A 51 5.21 5.06 -5.38
C VAL A 51 6.53 4.86 -6.11
N PRO A 52 7.54 5.74 -5.90
CA PRO A 52 8.86 5.55 -6.50
C PRO A 52 9.56 4.34 -5.92
N TYR A 53 10.61 3.88 -6.62
CA TYR A 53 11.45 2.81 -6.10
C TYR A 53 12.14 3.25 -4.79
N ALA A 54 12.30 2.31 -3.86
CA ALA A 54 12.99 2.59 -2.61
C ALA A 54 14.46 2.98 -2.81
N SER A 55 15.05 2.63 -3.96
CA SER A 55 16.40 3.07 -4.33
C SER A 55 16.50 4.57 -4.54
N ASP A 56 15.40 5.25 -4.86
CA ASP A 56 15.30 6.71 -4.88
C ASP A 56 14.86 7.17 -3.48
N THR A 57 15.76 7.07 -2.52
CA THR A 57 15.46 7.15 -1.10
C THR A 57 14.72 8.42 -0.69
N ASP A 58 15.21 9.57 -1.09
CA ASP A 58 14.62 10.86 -0.68
C ASP A 58 13.20 10.99 -1.21
N HIS A 59 13.00 10.68 -2.48
CA HIS A 59 11.69 10.79 -3.12
C HIS A 59 10.71 9.77 -2.53
N TYR A 60 11.18 8.56 -2.26
CA TYR A 60 10.37 7.52 -1.66
C TYR A 60 9.88 7.91 -0.26
N ILE A 61 10.79 8.42 0.58
CA ILE A 61 10.46 8.84 1.94
C ILE A 61 9.45 10.00 1.92
N GLU A 62 9.66 11.00 1.08
CA GLU A 62 8.72 12.12 0.95
C GLU A 62 7.34 11.64 0.53
N THR A 63 7.28 10.75 -0.44
CA THR A 63 6.02 10.20 -0.95
C THR A 63 5.29 9.43 0.15
N MET A 64 6.00 8.57 0.88
CA MET A 64 5.40 7.76 1.94
C MET A 64 4.87 8.65 3.08
N LEU A 65 5.63 9.68 3.47
CA LEU A 65 5.19 10.62 4.51
C LEU A 65 3.95 11.40 4.05
N SER A 66 3.92 11.80 2.79
CA SER A 66 2.77 12.51 2.22
C SER A 66 1.51 11.64 2.26
N ILE A 67 1.64 10.35 1.90
CA ILE A 67 0.53 9.41 1.95
C ILE A 67 0.03 9.24 3.40
N CYS A 68 0.94 9.08 4.34
CA CYS A 68 0.58 8.92 5.76
C CYS A 68 -0.15 10.16 6.31
N ARG A 69 0.26 11.34 5.90
CA ARG A 69 -0.42 12.58 6.32
C ARG A 69 -1.80 12.72 5.71
N LYS A 70 -1.96 12.29 4.47
CA LYS A 70 -3.23 12.40 3.75
C LYS A 70 -4.26 11.40 4.27
N GLU A 71 -3.82 10.22 4.60
CA GLU A 71 -4.68 9.13 5.04
C GLU A 71 -4.66 8.96 6.55
#